data_3c33ff0fec388e63072606062907aced
#
_entry.id   3c33ff0fec388e63072606062907aced
#
_cell.length_a   1.000
_cell.length_b   1.000
_cell.length_c   1.000
_cell.angle_alpha   90.00
_cell.angle_beta   90.00
_cell.angle_gamma   90.00
#
_symmetry.space_group_name_H-M   'P 1'
#
loop_
_entity.id
_entity.type
_entity.pdbx_description
1 polymer ?
#
loop_
_entity_poly.entity_id
_entity_poly.type
_entity_poly.pdbx_seq_one_letter_code
_entity_poly.pdbx_strand_id
1 'polypeptide(L)'
;AILSGNKGQAVSNFEIALAIDGTNQEAKRGLDRALKLDRVLELTTLGLNYETEREWQNAMQSFTNALVIDSEWVDALDGLARSTKAFEAEQYQGFLSSGYQLIKESKFNEARSAFEQASTLQPDSVQVAQAFEELGLQERMAKIKALKYEALSAEVNERWASAQDLYEGILELDPNISEIQENLIRVNQRMTLENNLIYFSNITDKLNDDKLYNQAVQLLVTADSIVNKGPSLEKQIVDLRQILSIASTPVPVTIFSDEMTEVVIYKIGNLGVFKQNIVSLRPGVYIATGSRTGYRDLQIRFTVSGNTTNQTIRVECKERICVRFQFAKGTLSS
;
A
#
# COMPACT_ATOMS: atom_id res chain seq x y z
N ALA A 1 13.65 -69.79 24.89
CA ALA A 1 14.01 -70.36 23.58
C ALA A 1 13.51 -69.56 22.42
N ILE A 2 12.21 -69.12 22.37
CA ILE A 2 11.73 -68.21 21.30
C ILE A 2 12.53 -66.91 21.33
N LEU A 3 12.59 -66.25 22.47
CA LEU A 3 13.30 -64.93 22.60
C LEU A 3 14.81 -65.02 22.33
N SER A 4 15.41 -66.22 22.43
CA SER A 4 16.82 -66.44 22.07
C SER A 4 17.02 -66.88 20.62
N GLY A 5 15.97 -66.90 19.80
CA GLY A 5 16.05 -67.28 18.40
C GLY A 5 16.28 -68.78 18.14
N ASN A 6 16.20 -69.63 19.17
CA ASN A 6 16.47 -71.06 19.04
C ASN A 6 15.18 -71.88 18.77
N LYS A 7 14.84 -71.98 17.47
CA LYS A 7 13.63 -72.66 17.00
C LYS A 7 13.56 -74.08 17.44
N GLY A 8 14.63 -74.85 17.27
CA GLY A 8 14.65 -76.30 17.61
C GLY A 8 14.33 -76.56 19.08
N GLN A 9 14.95 -75.79 19.97
CA GLN A 9 14.71 -75.91 21.41
C GLN A 9 13.31 -75.40 21.79
N ALA A 10 12.82 -74.33 21.15
CA ALA A 10 11.46 -73.74 21.36
C ALA A 10 10.38 -74.77 20.96
N VAL A 11 10.47 -75.35 19.76
CA VAL A 11 9.55 -76.38 19.26
C VAL A 11 9.54 -77.60 20.22
N SER A 12 10.71 -78.20 20.56
CA SER A 12 10.80 -79.35 21.46
C SER A 12 10.16 -79.04 22.83
N ASN A 13 10.41 -77.86 23.41
CA ASN A 13 9.86 -77.55 24.73
C ASN A 13 8.33 -77.45 24.70
N PHE A 14 7.74 -76.84 23.62
CA PHE A 14 6.27 -76.76 23.49
C PHE A 14 5.62 -78.08 23.12
N GLU A 15 6.29 -78.97 22.35
CA GLU A 15 5.82 -80.35 22.09
C GLU A 15 5.79 -81.17 23.37
N ILE A 16 6.79 -81.08 24.24
CA ILE A 16 6.78 -81.67 25.54
C ILE A 16 5.64 -81.18 26.42
N ALA A 17 5.42 -79.85 26.46
CA ALA A 17 4.32 -79.27 27.21
C ALA A 17 2.93 -79.73 26.70
N LEU A 18 2.76 -79.92 25.43
CA LEU A 18 1.53 -80.45 24.81
C LEU A 18 1.35 -81.93 24.98
N ALA A 19 2.44 -82.66 25.09
CA ALA A 19 2.41 -84.11 25.47
C ALA A 19 1.92 -84.34 26.92
N ILE A 20 2.16 -83.33 27.80
CA ILE A 20 1.69 -83.38 29.19
C ILE A 20 0.23 -82.93 29.29
N ASP A 21 -0.12 -81.83 28.64
CA ASP A 21 -1.46 -81.28 28.56
C ASP A 21 -1.79 -80.81 27.13
N GLY A 22 -2.43 -81.68 26.36
CA GLY A 22 -2.81 -81.48 24.98
C GLY A 22 -3.86 -80.36 24.79
N THR A 23 -4.47 -79.82 25.85
CA THR A 23 -5.45 -78.75 25.83
C THR A 23 -4.85 -77.40 26.11
N ASN A 24 -3.61 -77.29 26.52
CA ASN A 24 -2.93 -76.04 26.87
C ASN A 24 -2.82 -75.10 25.70
N GLN A 25 -3.62 -74.02 25.76
CA GLN A 25 -3.72 -73.02 24.68
C GLN A 25 -2.44 -72.15 24.56
N GLU A 26 -1.73 -71.90 25.66
CA GLU A 26 -0.48 -71.14 25.62
C GLU A 26 0.65 -72.02 24.97
N ALA A 27 0.71 -73.27 25.22
CA ALA A 27 1.64 -74.15 24.54
C ALA A 27 1.35 -74.31 23.05
N LYS A 28 0.08 -74.35 22.65
CA LYS A 28 -0.34 -74.32 21.22
C LYS A 28 0.10 -73.04 20.52
N ARG A 29 -0.15 -71.84 21.13
CA ARG A 29 0.32 -70.57 20.59
C ARG A 29 1.84 -70.50 20.54
N GLY A 30 2.52 -70.90 21.56
CA GLY A 30 3.98 -70.95 21.62
C GLY A 30 4.59 -71.84 20.53
N LEU A 31 4.00 -73.05 20.28
CA LEU A 31 4.43 -73.91 19.20
C LEU A 31 4.24 -73.26 17.81
N ASP A 32 3.08 -72.68 17.55
CA ASP A 32 2.84 -71.98 16.29
C ASP A 32 3.86 -70.80 16.04
N ARG A 33 4.15 -70.05 17.09
CA ARG A 33 5.21 -69.00 17.03
C ARG A 33 6.58 -69.60 16.77
N ALA A 34 6.94 -70.70 17.47
CA ALA A 34 8.22 -71.35 17.29
C ALA A 34 8.41 -71.92 15.87
N LEU A 35 7.36 -72.48 15.26
CA LEU A 35 7.41 -72.99 13.89
C LEU A 35 7.69 -71.89 12.85
N LYS A 36 7.24 -70.67 13.09
CA LYS A 36 7.40 -69.53 12.21
C LYS A 36 8.67 -68.72 12.49
N LEU A 37 9.44 -69.02 13.53
CA LEU A 37 10.54 -68.22 14.05
C LEU A 37 11.62 -67.88 13.03
N ASP A 38 12.02 -68.82 12.13
CA ASP A 38 13.05 -68.55 11.11
C ASP A 38 12.63 -67.37 10.18
N ARG A 39 11.36 -67.34 9.78
CA ARG A 39 10.86 -66.30 8.88
C ARG A 39 10.78 -64.95 9.59
N VAL A 40 10.41 -64.94 10.88
CA VAL A 40 10.40 -63.68 11.67
C VAL A 40 11.82 -63.14 11.84
N LEU A 41 12.81 -64.03 12.14
CA LEU A 41 14.22 -63.65 12.26
C LEU A 41 14.81 -63.13 10.94
N GLU A 42 14.49 -63.78 9.81
CA GLU A 42 14.91 -63.30 8.48
C GLU A 42 14.40 -61.89 8.18
N LEU A 43 13.10 -61.67 8.39
CA LEU A 43 12.48 -60.33 8.14
C LEU A 43 13.02 -59.28 9.12
N THR A 44 13.24 -59.63 10.39
CA THR A 44 13.83 -58.72 11.38
C THR A 44 15.26 -58.36 11.01
N THR A 45 16.08 -59.33 10.57
CA THR A 45 17.45 -59.11 10.12
C THR A 45 17.46 -58.23 8.86
N LEU A 46 16.55 -58.46 7.93
CA LEU A 46 16.39 -57.62 6.74
C LEU A 46 16.04 -56.18 7.12
N GLY A 47 15.12 -55.97 8.07
CA GLY A 47 14.77 -54.66 8.61
C GLY A 47 15.97 -53.94 9.24
N LEU A 48 16.79 -54.64 10.04
CA LEU A 48 18.02 -54.08 10.63
C LEU A 48 19.04 -53.67 9.56
N ASN A 49 19.20 -54.46 8.48
CA ASN A 49 20.07 -54.07 7.36
C ASN A 49 19.61 -52.78 6.71
N TYR A 50 18.31 -52.63 6.41
CA TYR A 50 17.76 -51.38 5.88
C TYR A 50 17.92 -50.21 6.86
N GLU A 51 17.81 -50.41 8.20
CA GLU A 51 18.13 -49.37 9.18
C GLU A 51 19.58 -48.87 9.03
N THR A 52 20.55 -49.75 8.83
CA THR A 52 21.96 -49.38 8.66
C THR A 52 22.20 -48.59 7.38
N GLU A 53 21.44 -48.87 6.32
CA GLU A 53 21.47 -48.19 5.02
C GLU A 53 20.62 -46.89 5.02
N ARG A 54 19.92 -46.59 6.13
CA ARG A 54 18.98 -45.49 6.27
C ARG A 54 17.78 -45.56 5.31
N GLU A 55 17.48 -46.75 4.84
CA GLU A 55 16.29 -46.99 4.02
C GLU A 55 15.06 -47.24 4.92
N TRP A 56 14.66 -46.19 5.65
CA TRP A 56 13.68 -46.28 6.74
C TRP A 56 12.35 -46.90 6.32
N GLN A 57 11.84 -46.58 5.14
CA GLN A 57 10.58 -47.14 4.64
C GLN A 57 10.68 -48.65 4.42
N ASN A 58 11.81 -49.15 3.86
CA ASN A 58 12.05 -50.54 3.64
C ASN A 58 12.25 -51.28 4.98
N ALA A 59 12.92 -50.61 5.94
CA ALA A 59 13.07 -51.12 7.30
C ALA A 59 11.70 -51.32 7.99
N MET A 60 10.87 -50.24 7.98
CA MET A 60 9.51 -50.28 8.54
C MET A 60 8.64 -51.38 7.91
N GLN A 61 8.71 -51.53 6.59
CA GLN A 61 7.97 -52.59 5.89
C GLN A 61 8.44 -54.00 6.32
N SER A 62 9.75 -54.21 6.48
CA SER A 62 10.32 -55.50 6.88
C SER A 62 9.93 -55.86 8.31
N PHE A 63 10.01 -54.89 9.25
CA PHE A 63 9.55 -55.11 10.64
C PHE A 63 8.04 -55.31 10.70
N THR A 64 7.25 -54.59 9.92
CA THR A 64 5.81 -54.80 9.85
C THR A 64 5.46 -56.18 9.34
N ASN A 65 6.16 -56.68 8.32
CA ASN A 65 5.99 -58.05 7.81
C ASN A 65 6.35 -59.11 8.86
N ALA A 66 7.39 -58.89 9.67
CA ALA A 66 7.72 -59.75 10.79
C ALA A 66 6.60 -59.78 11.84
N LEU A 67 6.02 -58.58 12.16
CA LEU A 67 4.91 -58.44 13.12
C LEU A 67 3.59 -59.04 12.64
N VAL A 68 3.37 -59.12 11.33
CA VAL A 68 2.23 -59.85 10.75
C VAL A 68 2.34 -61.35 11.07
N ILE A 69 3.54 -61.90 11.16
CA ILE A 69 3.77 -63.33 11.48
C ILE A 69 3.75 -63.56 13.00
N ASP A 70 4.41 -62.70 13.76
CA ASP A 70 4.45 -62.68 15.21
C ASP A 70 4.32 -61.26 15.77
N SER A 71 3.11 -60.89 16.15
CA SER A 71 2.80 -59.56 16.66
C SER A 71 3.44 -59.19 18.00
N GLU A 72 3.99 -60.20 18.70
CA GLU A 72 4.67 -60.03 19.98
C GLU A 72 6.21 -60.06 19.85
N TRP A 73 6.75 -60.06 18.62
CA TRP A 73 8.19 -60.08 18.39
C TRP A 73 8.83 -58.73 18.73
N VAL A 74 9.47 -58.64 19.91
CA VAL A 74 9.99 -57.45 20.54
C VAL A 74 10.99 -56.71 19.63
N ASP A 75 11.93 -57.46 19.00
CA ASP A 75 12.95 -56.82 18.15
C ASP A 75 12.36 -56.13 16.94
N ALA A 76 11.24 -56.64 16.38
CA ALA A 76 10.54 -56.00 15.28
C ALA A 76 9.68 -54.83 15.74
N LEU A 77 9.08 -54.87 16.95
CA LEU A 77 8.38 -53.74 17.55
C LEU A 77 9.33 -52.57 17.79
N ASP A 78 10.48 -52.85 18.41
CA ASP A 78 11.50 -51.84 18.68
C ASP A 78 12.11 -51.28 17.38
N GLY A 79 12.36 -52.18 16.40
CA GLY A 79 12.86 -51.82 15.08
C GLY A 79 11.89 -50.90 14.33
N LEU A 80 10.61 -51.25 14.30
CA LEU A 80 9.58 -50.43 13.69
C LEU A 80 9.48 -49.03 14.34
N ALA A 81 9.48 -48.96 15.66
CA ALA A 81 9.43 -47.72 16.40
C ALA A 81 10.65 -46.83 16.13
N ARG A 82 11.88 -47.43 16.13
CA ARG A 82 13.10 -46.66 15.78
C ARG A 82 13.09 -46.15 14.36
N SER A 83 12.77 -47.01 13.39
CA SER A 83 12.73 -46.64 11.96
C SER A 83 11.67 -45.57 11.67
N THR A 84 10.49 -45.67 12.30
CA THR A 84 9.45 -44.65 12.18
C THR A 84 9.96 -43.32 12.69
N LYS A 85 10.53 -43.26 13.89
CA LYS A 85 11.07 -42.02 14.46
C LYS A 85 12.20 -41.43 13.62
N ALA A 86 13.08 -42.26 13.07
CA ALA A 86 14.18 -41.81 12.22
C ALA A 86 13.67 -41.25 10.88
N PHE A 87 12.67 -41.88 10.28
CA PHE A 87 12.02 -41.41 9.06
C PHE A 87 11.32 -40.07 9.25
N GLU A 88 10.55 -39.90 10.31
CA GLU A 88 9.90 -38.66 10.66
C GLU A 88 10.94 -37.53 10.89
N ALA A 89 12.05 -37.83 11.56
CA ALA A 89 13.13 -36.88 11.79
C ALA A 89 13.81 -36.46 10.49
N GLU A 90 14.04 -37.38 9.56
CA GLU A 90 14.61 -37.04 8.23
C GLU A 90 13.67 -36.22 7.39
N GLN A 91 12.38 -36.57 7.36
CA GLN A 91 11.35 -35.75 6.66
C GLN A 91 11.27 -34.37 7.25
N TYR A 92 11.26 -34.23 8.58
CA TYR A 92 11.24 -32.94 9.26
C TYR A 92 12.41 -32.05 8.82
N GLN A 93 13.63 -32.55 8.81
CA GLN A 93 14.82 -31.83 8.35
C GLN A 93 14.75 -31.50 6.86
N GLY A 94 14.21 -32.42 6.06
CA GLY A 94 13.97 -32.21 4.62
C GLY A 94 13.02 -31.03 4.37
N PHE A 95 11.89 -30.96 5.07
CA PHE A 95 10.94 -29.85 4.94
C PHE A 95 11.51 -28.51 5.40
N LEU A 96 12.24 -28.48 6.53
CA LEU A 96 12.93 -27.27 6.98
C LEU A 96 13.94 -26.76 5.95
N SER A 97 14.80 -27.67 5.47
CA SER A 97 15.83 -27.31 4.46
C SER A 97 15.21 -26.80 3.16
N SER A 98 14.15 -27.48 2.69
CA SER A 98 13.40 -27.07 1.51
C SER A 98 12.77 -25.69 1.71
N GLY A 99 12.13 -25.43 2.85
CA GLY A 99 11.54 -24.15 3.17
C GLY A 99 12.54 -23.00 3.13
N TYR A 100 13.72 -23.15 3.75
CA TYR A 100 14.77 -22.15 3.69
C TYR A 100 15.35 -21.95 2.29
N GLN A 101 15.44 -23.01 1.48
CA GLN A 101 15.84 -22.85 0.08
C GLN A 101 14.81 -22.08 -0.73
N LEU A 102 13.53 -22.35 -0.52
CA LEU A 102 12.42 -21.65 -1.19
C LEU A 102 12.36 -20.16 -0.80
N ILE A 103 12.69 -19.81 0.45
CA ILE A 103 12.86 -18.39 0.85
C ILE A 103 13.92 -17.69 -0.01
N LYS A 104 15.09 -18.32 -0.20
CA LYS A 104 16.18 -17.76 -1.02
C LYS A 104 15.74 -17.55 -2.48
N GLU A 105 14.83 -18.39 -2.98
CA GLU A 105 14.24 -18.28 -4.31
C GLU A 105 13.06 -17.29 -4.36
N SER A 106 12.72 -16.64 -3.23
CA SER A 106 11.55 -15.75 -3.10
C SER A 106 10.20 -16.44 -3.35
N LYS A 107 10.15 -17.77 -3.18
CA LYS A 107 8.94 -18.59 -3.30
C LYS A 107 8.27 -18.76 -1.92
N PHE A 108 7.76 -17.64 -1.39
CA PHE A 108 7.30 -17.57 0.00
C PHE A 108 6.11 -18.49 0.32
N ASN A 109 5.16 -18.64 -0.60
CA ASN A 109 3.99 -19.52 -0.40
C ASN A 109 4.41 -21.00 -0.32
N GLU A 110 5.35 -21.42 -1.16
CA GLU A 110 5.88 -22.77 -1.16
C GLU A 110 6.74 -23.03 0.10
N ALA A 111 7.54 -22.04 0.53
CA ALA A 111 8.28 -22.10 1.77
C ALA A 111 7.35 -22.26 2.99
N ARG A 112 6.26 -21.52 3.03
CA ARG A 112 5.22 -21.62 4.06
C ARG A 112 4.67 -23.05 4.14
N SER A 113 4.30 -23.62 2.99
CA SER A 113 3.80 -24.99 2.92
C SER A 113 4.80 -26.02 3.42
N ALA A 114 6.10 -25.86 3.10
CA ALA A 114 7.15 -26.73 3.61
C ALA A 114 7.28 -26.63 5.14
N PHE A 115 7.25 -25.44 5.72
CA PHE A 115 7.28 -25.26 7.17
C PHE A 115 6.02 -25.77 7.88
N GLU A 116 4.85 -25.68 7.25
CA GLU A 116 3.61 -26.29 7.76
C GLU A 116 3.72 -27.81 7.81
N GLN A 117 4.34 -28.45 6.81
CA GLN A 117 4.61 -29.87 6.82
C GLN A 117 5.60 -30.26 7.94
N ALA A 118 6.66 -29.45 8.14
CA ALA A 118 7.57 -29.66 9.27
C ALA A 118 6.84 -29.51 10.63
N SER A 119 5.95 -28.51 10.74
CA SER A 119 5.13 -28.27 11.94
C SER A 119 4.19 -29.44 12.25
N THR A 120 3.67 -30.13 11.23
CA THR A 120 2.81 -31.29 11.40
C THR A 120 3.56 -32.45 12.05
N LEU A 121 4.86 -32.61 11.73
CA LEU A 121 5.71 -33.65 12.30
C LEU A 121 6.19 -33.27 13.71
N GLN A 122 6.48 -32.00 13.97
CA GLN A 122 6.94 -31.50 15.27
C GLN A 122 6.27 -30.15 15.61
N PRO A 123 5.04 -30.16 16.15
CA PRO A 123 4.27 -28.94 16.41
C PRO A 123 4.93 -27.94 17.36
N ASP A 124 5.64 -28.41 18.36
CA ASP A 124 6.27 -27.58 19.40
C ASP A 124 7.73 -27.22 19.09
N SER A 125 8.15 -27.37 17.82
CA SER A 125 9.53 -27.13 17.44
C SER A 125 9.86 -25.65 17.42
N VAL A 126 10.84 -25.21 18.21
CA VAL A 126 11.42 -23.88 18.21
C VAL A 126 12.02 -23.53 16.83
N GLN A 127 12.58 -24.51 16.12
CA GLN A 127 13.15 -24.31 14.78
C GLN A 127 12.06 -23.96 13.75
N VAL A 128 10.88 -24.57 13.85
CA VAL A 128 9.74 -24.24 12.98
C VAL A 128 9.24 -22.83 13.29
N ALA A 129 9.12 -22.45 14.57
CA ALA A 129 8.73 -21.08 14.95
C ALA A 129 9.71 -20.06 14.37
N GLN A 130 11.01 -20.27 14.52
CA GLN A 130 12.05 -19.41 13.94
C GLN A 130 11.98 -19.35 12.40
N ALA A 131 11.66 -20.47 11.75
CA ALA A 131 11.52 -20.54 10.31
C ALA A 131 10.33 -19.67 9.81
N PHE A 132 9.21 -19.66 10.52
CA PHE A 132 8.08 -18.77 10.22
C PHE A 132 8.39 -17.28 10.50
N GLU A 133 9.16 -16.99 11.55
CA GLU A 133 9.62 -15.61 11.81
C GLU A 133 10.50 -15.10 10.67
N GLU A 134 11.48 -15.91 10.24
CA GLU A 134 12.35 -15.60 9.11
C GLU A 134 11.55 -15.41 7.81
N LEU A 135 10.60 -16.32 7.52
CA LEU A 135 9.71 -16.20 6.38
C LEU A 135 8.97 -14.86 6.39
N GLY A 136 8.35 -14.50 7.53
CA GLY A 136 7.61 -13.24 7.67
C GLY A 136 8.50 -12.01 7.49
N LEU A 137 9.75 -12.06 7.95
CA LEU A 137 10.74 -11.01 7.73
C LEU A 137 11.06 -10.85 6.24
N GLN A 138 11.36 -11.94 5.56
CA GLN A 138 11.72 -11.93 4.14
C GLN A 138 10.55 -11.50 3.23
N GLU A 139 9.33 -11.93 3.52
CA GLU A 139 8.11 -11.45 2.85
C GLU A 139 7.95 -9.94 3.00
N ARG A 140 8.14 -9.42 4.21
CA ARG A 140 8.05 -7.97 4.49
C ARG A 140 9.11 -7.19 3.73
N MET A 141 10.36 -7.65 3.74
CA MET A 141 11.46 -7.02 3.00
C MET A 141 11.22 -7.00 1.49
N ALA A 142 10.72 -8.09 0.93
CA ALA A 142 10.36 -8.18 -0.48
C ALA A 142 9.23 -7.21 -0.84
N LYS A 143 8.21 -7.09 0.00
CA LYS A 143 7.10 -6.14 -0.18
C LYS A 143 7.60 -4.69 -0.13
N ILE A 144 8.43 -4.34 0.85
CA ILE A 144 9.03 -2.99 0.95
C ILE A 144 9.83 -2.67 -0.32
N LYS A 145 10.64 -3.61 -0.81
CA LYS A 145 11.43 -3.43 -2.04
C LYS A 145 10.54 -3.19 -3.26
N ALA A 146 9.45 -3.93 -3.40
CA ALA A 146 8.50 -3.76 -4.50
C ALA A 146 7.82 -2.39 -4.44
N LEU A 147 7.26 -2.01 -3.28
CA LEU A 147 6.63 -0.71 -3.08
C LEU A 147 7.60 0.46 -3.33
N LYS A 148 8.85 0.33 -2.89
CA LYS A 148 9.89 1.34 -3.15
C LYS A 148 10.14 1.53 -4.65
N TYR A 149 10.21 0.46 -5.40
CA TYR A 149 10.37 0.53 -6.86
C TYR A 149 9.19 1.22 -7.53
N GLU A 150 7.96 0.90 -7.11
CA GLU A 150 6.73 1.52 -7.61
C GLU A 150 6.66 3.01 -7.25
N ALA A 151 7.05 3.39 -6.01
CA ALA A 151 7.08 4.77 -5.55
C ALA A 151 8.07 5.61 -6.38
N LEU A 152 9.28 5.11 -6.60
CA LEU A 152 10.26 5.78 -7.46
C LEU A 152 9.77 5.93 -8.91
N SER A 153 9.09 4.90 -9.44
CA SER A 153 8.46 4.98 -10.76
C SER A 153 7.35 6.05 -10.80
N ALA A 154 6.56 6.17 -9.74
CA ALA A 154 5.54 7.21 -9.62
C ALA A 154 6.16 8.61 -9.59
N GLU A 155 7.26 8.82 -8.85
CA GLU A 155 7.99 10.09 -8.83
C GLU A 155 8.53 10.49 -10.21
N VAL A 156 9.16 9.54 -10.93
CA VAL A 156 9.70 9.78 -12.28
C VAL A 156 8.60 10.22 -13.25
N ASN A 157 7.39 9.71 -13.06
CA ASN A 157 6.21 10.06 -13.86
C ASN A 157 5.41 11.23 -13.24
N GLU A 158 5.96 11.96 -12.28
CA GLU A 158 5.35 13.09 -11.58
C GLU A 158 3.94 12.76 -10.99
N ARG A 159 3.69 11.49 -10.63
CA ARG A 159 2.45 11.03 -9.96
C ARG A 159 2.61 11.12 -8.44
N TRP A 160 2.67 12.36 -7.93
CA TRP A 160 3.06 12.65 -6.55
C TRP A 160 2.12 12.04 -5.50
N ALA A 161 0.81 12.06 -5.74
CA ALA A 161 -0.16 11.42 -4.84
C ALA A 161 0.05 9.91 -4.75
N SER A 162 0.27 9.24 -5.90
CA SER A 162 0.56 7.79 -5.90
C SER A 162 1.89 7.47 -5.20
N ALA A 163 2.92 8.32 -5.38
CA ALA A 163 4.20 8.16 -4.68
C ALA A 163 4.03 8.32 -3.16
N GLN A 164 3.21 9.27 -2.72
CA GLN A 164 2.87 9.47 -1.31
C GLN A 164 2.24 8.21 -0.71
N ASP A 165 1.15 7.71 -1.32
CA ASP A 165 0.43 6.52 -0.83
C ASP A 165 1.37 5.30 -0.71
N LEU A 166 2.28 5.13 -1.69
CA LEU A 166 3.23 4.02 -1.70
C LEU A 166 4.29 4.16 -0.59
N TYR A 167 4.82 5.36 -0.34
CA TYR A 167 5.76 5.59 0.75
C TYR A 167 5.09 5.47 2.12
N GLU A 168 3.86 5.93 2.29
CA GLU A 168 3.07 5.72 3.50
C GLU A 168 2.85 4.23 3.74
N GLY A 169 2.51 3.45 2.71
CA GLY A 169 2.39 2.00 2.81
C GLY A 169 3.70 1.28 3.19
N ILE A 170 4.87 1.81 2.82
CA ILE A 170 6.15 1.29 3.30
C ILE A 170 6.33 1.58 4.80
N LEU A 171 5.99 2.80 5.25
CA LEU A 171 6.13 3.18 6.67
C LEU A 171 5.13 2.46 7.58
N GLU A 172 4.01 1.96 7.06
CA GLU A 172 3.11 1.04 7.78
C GLU A 172 3.77 -0.32 8.04
N LEU A 173 4.63 -0.78 7.12
CA LEU A 173 5.36 -2.05 7.26
C LEU A 173 6.60 -1.90 8.17
N ASP A 174 7.29 -0.78 8.05
CA ASP A 174 8.44 -0.43 8.90
C ASP A 174 8.55 1.11 9.02
N PRO A 175 8.13 1.69 10.15
CA PRO A 175 8.14 3.14 10.37
C PRO A 175 9.54 3.74 10.54
N ASN A 176 10.59 2.92 10.70
CA ASN A 176 11.94 3.39 11.04
C ASN A 176 12.86 3.58 9.82
N ILE A 177 12.36 3.45 8.60
CA ILE A 177 13.16 3.63 7.39
C ILE A 177 13.33 5.13 7.10
N SER A 178 14.41 5.73 7.58
CA SER A 178 14.71 7.17 7.46
C SER A 178 14.68 7.66 6.00
N GLU A 179 15.21 6.88 5.06
CA GLU A 179 15.19 7.21 3.63
C GLU A 179 13.77 7.42 3.10
N ILE A 180 12.81 6.58 3.55
CA ILE A 180 11.41 6.69 3.13
C ILE A 180 10.74 7.92 3.74
N GLN A 181 11.06 8.25 5.01
CA GLN A 181 10.58 9.48 5.64
C GLN A 181 11.05 10.73 4.89
N GLU A 182 12.33 10.78 4.47
CA GLU A 182 12.89 11.88 3.68
C GLU A 182 12.23 11.97 2.29
N ASN A 183 12.02 10.83 1.64
CA ASN A 183 11.32 10.77 0.35
C ASN A 183 9.89 11.27 0.45
N LEU A 184 9.16 10.89 1.51
CA LEU A 184 7.79 11.35 1.76
C LEU A 184 7.74 12.87 1.96
N ILE A 185 8.68 13.46 2.70
CA ILE A 185 8.78 14.91 2.85
C ILE A 185 8.95 15.59 1.48
N ARG A 186 9.87 15.08 0.64
CA ARG A 186 10.13 15.61 -0.71
C ARG A 186 8.89 15.50 -1.60
N VAL A 187 8.22 14.36 -1.59
CA VAL A 187 6.99 14.13 -2.38
C VAL A 187 5.88 15.08 -1.95
N ASN A 188 5.67 15.30 -0.65
CA ASN A 188 4.70 16.24 -0.11
C ASN A 188 4.98 17.69 -0.53
N GLN A 189 6.24 18.09 -0.56
CA GLN A 189 6.65 19.41 -1.06
C GLN A 189 6.34 19.56 -2.55
N ARG A 190 6.60 18.54 -3.36
CA ARG A 190 6.30 18.53 -4.81
C ARG A 190 4.80 18.58 -5.08
N MET A 191 4.01 17.78 -4.36
CA MET A 191 2.55 17.79 -4.45
C MET A 191 1.96 19.16 -4.07
N THR A 192 2.48 19.76 -3.00
CA THR A 192 2.05 21.10 -2.58
C THR A 192 2.36 22.16 -3.65
N LEU A 193 3.55 22.08 -4.25
CA LEU A 193 3.93 22.97 -5.35
C LEU A 193 3.00 22.81 -6.55
N GLU A 194 2.74 21.59 -6.98
CA GLU A 194 1.83 21.27 -8.09
C GLU A 194 0.42 21.84 -7.85
N ASN A 195 -0.13 21.60 -6.66
CA ASN A 195 -1.45 22.12 -6.30
C ASN A 195 -1.50 23.63 -6.33
N ASN A 196 -0.44 24.32 -5.88
CA ASN A 196 -0.34 25.77 -5.91
C ASN A 196 -0.21 26.30 -7.37
N LEU A 197 0.55 25.63 -8.23
CA LEU A 197 0.65 25.99 -9.65
C LEU A 197 -0.71 25.85 -10.35
N ILE A 198 -1.43 24.77 -10.10
CA ILE A 198 -2.79 24.56 -10.61
C ILE A 198 -3.75 25.63 -10.08
N TYR A 199 -3.66 25.95 -8.79
CA TYR A 199 -4.50 26.99 -8.18
C TYR A 199 -4.33 28.34 -8.89
N PHE A 200 -3.10 28.83 -9.05
CA PHE A 200 -2.84 30.11 -9.70
C PHE A 200 -3.17 30.11 -11.18
N SER A 201 -3.06 28.98 -11.86
CA SER A 201 -3.50 28.84 -13.25
C SER A 201 -5.02 28.95 -13.42
N ASN A 202 -5.79 28.62 -12.37
CA ASN A 202 -7.26 28.67 -12.40
C ASN A 202 -7.86 30.01 -11.95
N ILE A 203 -7.10 30.88 -11.28
CA ILE A 203 -7.59 32.17 -10.76
C ILE A 203 -7.09 33.39 -11.55
N THR A 204 -6.90 33.24 -12.85
CA THR A 204 -6.35 34.26 -13.74
C THR A 204 -7.09 35.59 -13.67
N ASP A 205 -8.41 35.56 -13.45
CA ASP A 205 -9.29 36.72 -13.30
C ASP A 205 -9.08 37.51 -11.99
N LYS A 206 -8.37 36.93 -11.01
CA LYS A 206 -8.07 37.57 -9.71
C LYS A 206 -6.65 38.09 -9.61
N LEU A 207 -5.82 37.89 -10.63
CA LEU A 207 -4.41 38.32 -10.63
C LEU A 207 -4.24 39.85 -10.79
N ASN A 208 -5.34 40.63 -10.95
CA ASN A 208 -5.34 42.07 -10.77
C ASN A 208 -5.16 42.50 -9.30
N ASP A 209 -5.24 41.59 -8.33
CA ASP A 209 -4.88 41.84 -6.94
C ASP A 209 -3.36 41.66 -6.75
N ASP A 210 -2.70 42.71 -6.27
CA ASP A 210 -1.24 42.74 -6.13
C ASP A 210 -0.70 41.67 -5.21
N LYS A 211 -1.44 41.29 -4.14
CA LYS A 211 -1.02 40.25 -3.21
C LYS A 211 -1.01 38.89 -3.89
N LEU A 212 -2.08 38.53 -4.60
CA LEU A 212 -2.17 37.27 -5.33
C LEU A 212 -1.15 37.20 -6.47
N TYR A 213 -0.97 38.33 -7.21
CA TYR A 213 0.04 38.40 -8.26
C TYR A 213 1.45 38.15 -7.73
N ASN A 214 1.84 38.81 -6.64
CA ASN A 214 3.17 38.63 -6.02
C ASN A 214 3.36 37.21 -5.48
N GLN A 215 2.33 36.60 -4.93
CA GLN A 215 2.38 35.19 -4.51
C GLN A 215 2.63 34.27 -5.69
N ALA A 216 1.95 34.47 -6.81
CA ALA A 216 2.16 33.68 -8.02
C ALA A 216 3.57 33.88 -8.62
N VAL A 217 4.12 35.10 -8.56
CA VAL A 217 5.50 35.40 -8.99
C VAL A 217 6.50 34.65 -8.09
N GLN A 218 6.33 34.65 -6.76
CA GLN A 218 7.19 33.93 -5.84
C GLN A 218 7.11 32.41 -6.05
N LEU A 219 5.90 31.88 -6.31
CA LEU A 219 5.71 30.48 -6.65
C LEU A 219 6.48 30.10 -7.93
N LEU A 220 6.40 30.97 -8.97
CA LEU A 220 7.14 30.75 -10.23
C LEU A 220 8.65 30.71 -9.98
N VAL A 221 9.20 31.64 -9.17
CA VAL A 221 10.62 31.64 -8.78
C VAL A 221 11.00 30.35 -8.06
N THR A 222 10.16 29.89 -7.14
CA THR A 222 10.37 28.62 -6.42
C THR A 222 10.37 27.43 -7.38
N ALA A 223 9.40 27.36 -8.28
CA ALA A 223 9.30 26.30 -9.29
C ALA A 223 10.50 26.31 -10.26
N ASP A 224 10.96 27.48 -10.67
CA ASP A 224 12.13 27.65 -11.54
C ASP A 224 13.44 27.21 -10.87
N SER A 225 13.54 27.31 -9.56
CA SER A 225 14.75 26.93 -8.81
C SER A 225 14.94 25.41 -8.67
N ILE A 226 13.93 24.62 -9.00
CA ILE A 226 13.99 23.15 -8.88
C ILE A 226 14.92 22.59 -9.94
N VAL A 227 15.89 21.78 -9.47
CA VAL A 227 16.74 20.98 -10.33
C VAL A 227 16.02 19.70 -10.75
N ASN A 228 16.24 19.22 -11.95
CA ASN A 228 15.58 18.01 -12.51
C ASN A 228 14.04 18.14 -12.54
N LYS A 229 13.58 19.16 -13.27
CA LYS A 229 12.16 19.34 -13.57
C LYS A 229 11.66 18.23 -14.49
N GLY A 230 10.52 17.63 -14.15
CA GLY A 230 9.82 16.75 -15.07
C GLY A 230 9.00 17.54 -16.11
N PRO A 231 8.54 16.88 -17.17
CA PRO A 231 7.81 17.57 -18.25
C PRO A 231 6.50 18.21 -17.80
N SER A 232 5.83 17.68 -16.78
CA SER A 232 4.62 18.30 -16.22
C SER A 232 4.93 19.62 -15.54
N LEU A 233 5.95 19.65 -14.66
CA LEU A 233 6.39 20.87 -14.01
C LEU A 233 6.90 21.92 -14.99
N GLU A 234 7.67 21.54 -16.01
CA GLU A 234 8.15 22.45 -17.04
C GLU A 234 6.98 23.13 -17.77
N LYS A 235 5.97 22.36 -18.15
CA LYS A 235 4.76 22.89 -18.76
C LYS A 235 4.03 23.86 -17.83
N GLN A 236 3.81 23.50 -16.58
CA GLN A 236 3.14 24.36 -15.59
C GLN A 236 3.89 25.69 -15.37
N ILE A 237 5.21 25.67 -15.37
CA ILE A 237 6.07 26.86 -15.27
C ILE A 237 5.85 27.76 -16.50
N VAL A 238 5.85 27.21 -17.71
CA VAL A 238 5.63 27.95 -18.94
C VAL A 238 4.23 28.57 -18.95
N ASP A 239 3.21 27.80 -18.59
CA ASP A 239 1.82 28.25 -18.56
C ASP A 239 1.64 29.39 -17.53
N LEU A 240 2.16 29.25 -16.31
CA LEU A 240 2.08 30.28 -15.27
C LEU A 240 2.84 31.55 -15.68
N ARG A 241 4.00 31.42 -16.30
CA ARG A 241 4.80 32.58 -16.81
C ARG A 241 4.00 33.35 -17.87
N GLN A 242 3.33 32.67 -18.77
CA GLN A 242 2.48 33.29 -19.78
C GLN A 242 1.27 34.00 -19.12
N ILE A 243 0.61 33.36 -18.16
CA ILE A 243 -0.50 33.95 -17.39
C ILE A 243 -0.04 35.25 -16.70
N LEU A 244 1.10 35.21 -15.99
CA LEU A 244 1.63 36.39 -15.30
C LEU A 244 2.05 37.50 -16.25
N SER A 245 2.58 37.20 -17.42
CA SER A 245 2.89 38.17 -18.47
C SER A 245 1.64 38.90 -18.95
N ILE A 246 0.56 38.16 -19.20
CA ILE A 246 -0.74 38.77 -19.59
C ILE A 246 -1.32 39.60 -18.43
N ALA A 247 -1.32 39.04 -17.21
CA ALA A 247 -1.87 39.72 -16.03
C ALA A 247 -1.12 41.00 -15.64
N SER A 248 0.16 41.13 -16.00
CA SER A 248 0.97 42.34 -15.75
C SER A 248 0.75 43.44 -16.77
N THR A 249 0.22 43.14 -17.95
CA THR A 249 0.09 44.08 -19.06
C THR A 249 -1.22 44.84 -18.96
N PRO A 250 -1.21 46.20 -18.71
CA PRO A 250 -2.44 46.97 -18.65
C PRO A 250 -3.11 47.11 -20.01
N VAL A 251 -4.43 47.06 -20.03
CA VAL A 251 -5.28 47.19 -21.22
C VAL A 251 -6.07 48.49 -21.10
N PRO A 252 -6.15 49.34 -22.15
CA PRO A 252 -6.96 50.52 -22.14
C PRO A 252 -8.45 50.16 -22.17
N VAL A 253 -9.22 50.66 -21.20
CA VAL A 253 -10.68 50.50 -21.10
C VAL A 253 -11.31 51.86 -21.24
N THR A 254 -12.22 52.06 -22.23
CA THR A 254 -12.96 53.25 -22.42
C THR A 254 -14.26 53.25 -21.62
N ILE A 255 -14.43 54.22 -20.73
CA ILE A 255 -15.61 54.36 -19.88
C ILE A 255 -16.43 55.56 -20.38
N PHE A 256 -17.70 55.35 -20.69
CA PHE A 256 -18.65 56.39 -21.04
C PHE A 256 -19.57 56.70 -19.86
N SER A 257 -19.88 58.01 -19.66
CA SER A 257 -20.83 58.48 -18.65
C SER A 257 -21.67 59.64 -19.22
N ASP A 258 -22.55 60.27 -18.41
CA ASP A 258 -23.50 61.33 -18.79
C ASP A 258 -23.08 62.71 -18.32
N GLU A 259 -21.84 62.95 -17.94
CA GLU A 259 -21.31 64.24 -17.41
C GLU A 259 -22.00 64.72 -16.10
N MET A 260 -22.79 63.81 -15.46
CA MET A 260 -23.54 64.12 -14.22
C MET A 260 -23.40 63.04 -13.19
N THR A 261 -23.05 61.80 -13.60
CA THR A 261 -22.80 60.65 -12.73
C THR A 261 -21.33 60.64 -12.32
N GLU A 262 -21.06 60.69 -11.04
CA GLU A 262 -19.73 60.47 -10.48
C GLU A 262 -19.39 58.98 -10.54
N VAL A 263 -18.27 58.63 -11.15
CA VAL A 263 -17.85 57.23 -11.38
C VAL A 263 -16.66 56.90 -10.49
N VAL A 264 -16.79 55.82 -9.73
CA VAL A 264 -15.71 55.26 -8.91
C VAL A 264 -15.45 53.82 -9.33
N ILE A 265 -14.20 53.44 -9.57
CA ILE A 265 -13.80 52.03 -9.75
C ILE A 265 -13.15 51.55 -8.47
N TYR A 266 -13.70 50.46 -7.90
CA TYR A 266 -13.17 49.86 -6.67
C TYR A 266 -11.70 49.46 -6.84
N LYS A 267 -10.86 49.80 -5.87
CA LYS A 267 -9.40 49.60 -5.85
C LYS A 267 -8.59 50.47 -6.85
N ILE A 268 -9.24 51.23 -7.75
CA ILE A 268 -8.54 52.10 -8.68
C ILE A 268 -8.66 53.59 -8.22
N GLY A 269 -9.86 54.02 -7.90
CA GLY A 269 -10.10 55.38 -7.42
C GLY A 269 -11.36 56.03 -7.99
N ASN A 270 -11.55 57.29 -7.62
CA ASN A 270 -12.61 58.16 -8.11
C ASN A 270 -12.19 58.81 -9.43
N LEU A 271 -12.95 58.56 -10.50
CA LEU A 271 -12.71 59.10 -11.83
C LEU A 271 -13.45 60.44 -12.06
N GLY A 272 -14.38 60.78 -11.14
CA GLY A 272 -15.20 61.99 -11.24
C GLY A 272 -16.33 61.88 -12.24
N VAL A 273 -16.80 63.06 -12.74
CA VAL A 273 -17.84 63.18 -13.75
C VAL A 273 -17.21 63.49 -15.11
N PHE A 274 -17.62 62.78 -16.15
CA PHE A 274 -17.06 62.87 -17.49
C PHE A 274 -18.04 62.37 -18.57
N LYS A 275 -17.78 62.62 -19.82
CA LYS A 275 -18.46 62.02 -20.97
C LYS A 275 -17.78 60.77 -21.43
N GLN A 276 -16.43 60.79 -21.47
CA GLN A 276 -15.58 59.68 -21.84
C GLN A 276 -14.27 59.78 -21.06
N ASN A 277 -13.80 58.66 -20.53
CA ASN A 277 -12.48 58.53 -19.89
C ASN A 277 -11.84 57.22 -20.30
N ILE A 278 -10.51 57.18 -20.43
CA ILE A 278 -9.73 55.99 -20.76
C ILE A 278 -8.85 55.68 -19.56
N VAL A 279 -9.04 54.47 -19.01
CA VAL A 279 -8.28 54.00 -17.86
C VAL A 279 -7.51 52.72 -18.25
N SER A 280 -6.23 52.66 -17.94
CA SER A 280 -5.40 51.50 -18.16
C SER A 280 -5.53 50.53 -16.96
N LEU A 281 -6.18 49.40 -17.18
CA LEU A 281 -6.46 48.39 -16.15
C LEU A 281 -5.77 47.08 -16.49
N ARG A 282 -5.21 46.39 -15.46
CA ARG A 282 -4.73 45.02 -15.65
C ARG A 282 -5.91 44.06 -15.91
N PRO A 283 -5.73 42.98 -16.67
CA PRO A 283 -6.75 41.95 -16.83
C PRO A 283 -7.29 41.46 -15.49
N GLY A 284 -8.62 41.32 -15.37
CA GLY A 284 -9.30 40.92 -14.15
C GLY A 284 -10.71 41.42 -14.00
N VAL A 285 -11.32 41.17 -12.86
CA VAL A 285 -12.69 41.62 -12.57
C VAL A 285 -12.68 42.87 -11.74
N TYR A 286 -13.48 43.85 -12.16
CA TYR A 286 -13.63 45.16 -11.54
C TYR A 286 -15.09 45.48 -11.24
N ILE A 287 -15.32 46.40 -10.31
CA ILE A 287 -16.62 46.95 -9.96
C ILE A 287 -16.55 48.45 -10.14
N ALA A 288 -17.39 49.00 -11.04
CA ALA A 288 -17.61 50.40 -11.17
C ALA A 288 -18.93 50.81 -10.48
N THR A 289 -18.90 51.87 -9.71
CA THR A 289 -20.06 52.46 -9.06
C THR A 289 -20.32 53.84 -9.69
N GLY A 290 -21.56 54.11 -10.07
CA GLY A 290 -22.03 55.43 -10.47
C GLY A 290 -22.94 56.01 -9.40
N SER A 291 -22.70 57.29 -8.98
CA SER A 291 -23.58 57.99 -8.07
C SER A 291 -23.97 59.36 -8.64
N ARG A 292 -25.25 59.76 -8.42
CA ARG A 292 -25.78 61.04 -8.87
C ARG A 292 -26.88 61.49 -7.92
N THR A 293 -26.84 62.76 -7.49
CA THR A 293 -27.82 63.32 -6.57
C THR A 293 -29.24 63.18 -7.14
N GLY A 294 -30.17 62.58 -6.38
CA GLY A 294 -31.56 62.36 -6.78
C GLY A 294 -31.79 61.14 -7.68
N TYR A 295 -30.78 60.33 -7.89
CA TYR A 295 -30.85 59.10 -8.65
C TYR A 295 -30.37 57.93 -7.79
N ARG A 296 -30.80 56.72 -8.16
CA ARG A 296 -30.33 55.46 -7.54
C ARG A 296 -28.91 55.17 -8.01
N ASP A 297 -28.05 54.81 -7.06
CA ASP A 297 -26.68 54.40 -7.37
C ASP A 297 -26.69 53.16 -8.26
N LEU A 298 -25.75 53.12 -9.19
CA LEU A 298 -25.55 52.02 -10.12
C LEU A 298 -24.24 51.30 -9.77
N GLN A 299 -24.28 49.97 -9.72
CA GLN A 299 -23.08 49.15 -9.57
C GLN A 299 -22.98 48.19 -10.76
N ILE A 300 -21.84 48.19 -11.45
CA ILE A 300 -21.56 47.37 -12.62
C ILE A 300 -20.32 46.56 -12.35
N ARG A 301 -20.45 45.22 -12.43
CA ARG A 301 -19.32 44.31 -12.47
C ARG A 301 -18.92 44.08 -13.92
N PHE A 302 -17.64 44.28 -14.27
CA PHE A 302 -17.11 44.07 -15.60
C PHE A 302 -15.76 43.35 -15.54
N THR A 303 -15.43 42.63 -16.62
CA THR A 303 -14.16 41.89 -16.74
C THR A 303 -13.30 42.54 -17.78
N VAL A 304 -12.04 42.84 -17.44
CA VAL A 304 -11.01 43.31 -18.37
C VAL A 304 -10.27 42.12 -18.89
N SER A 305 -10.29 41.91 -20.21
CA SER A 305 -9.60 40.78 -20.87
C SER A 305 -8.27 41.24 -21.47
N GLY A 306 -7.19 40.49 -21.22
CA GLY A 306 -5.87 40.79 -21.79
C GLY A 306 -5.75 40.64 -23.30
N ASN A 307 -6.73 40.03 -23.95
CA ASN A 307 -6.71 39.72 -25.37
C ASN A 307 -7.57 40.70 -26.21
N THR A 308 -8.19 41.72 -25.59
CA THR A 308 -9.12 42.64 -26.28
C THR A 308 -8.53 44.06 -26.34
N THR A 309 -8.42 44.62 -27.52
CA THR A 309 -7.80 45.92 -27.75
C THR A 309 -8.72 47.14 -27.50
N ASN A 310 -10.04 46.97 -27.46
CA ASN A 310 -11.00 48.09 -27.29
C ASN A 310 -12.17 47.64 -26.39
N GLN A 311 -11.98 47.61 -25.08
CA GLN A 311 -13.07 47.37 -24.15
C GLN A 311 -13.79 48.68 -23.78
N THR A 312 -15.12 48.66 -23.83
CA THR A 312 -15.96 49.80 -23.47
C THR A 312 -16.98 49.42 -22.42
N ILE A 313 -17.18 50.27 -21.43
CA ILE A 313 -18.26 50.16 -20.44
C ILE A 313 -19.00 51.49 -20.34
N ARG A 314 -20.27 51.43 -19.92
CA ARG A 314 -21.10 52.65 -19.72
C ARG A 314 -21.63 52.64 -18.28
N VAL A 315 -21.42 53.75 -17.57
CA VAL A 315 -21.83 53.96 -16.18
C VAL A 315 -22.65 55.24 -16.08
N GLU A 316 -23.97 55.12 -16.04
CA GLU A 316 -24.94 56.23 -16.02
C GLU A 316 -26.06 55.93 -15.04
N CYS A 317 -26.34 56.84 -14.10
CA CYS A 317 -27.49 56.76 -13.20
C CYS A 317 -28.76 57.21 -13.90
N LYS A 318 -29.69 56.28 -14.22
CA LYS A 318 -30.93 56.58 -14.98
C LYS A 318 -32.19 56.58 -14.13
N GLU A 319 -32.21 55.88 -13.01
CA GLU A 319 -33.39 55.77 -12.15
C GLU A 319 -33.46 56.90 -11.13
N ARG A 320 -34.49 57.78 -11.24
CA ARG A 320 -34.74 58.82 -10.27
C ARG A 320 -35.30 58.23 -8.96
N ILE A 321 -34.83 58.72 -7.82
CA ILE A 321 -35.40 58.44 -6.52
C ILE A 321 -36.60 59.34 -6.29
N CYS A 322 -37.83 58.82 -6.41
CA CYS A 322 -39.05 59.55 -6.03
C CYS A 322 -39.18 59.56 -4.50
N VAL A 323 -38.78 60.63 -3.83
CA VAL A 323 -39.09 60.84 -2.41
C VAL A 323 -40.57 61.22 -2.30
N ARG A 324 -41.42 60.26 -1.94
CA ARG A 324 -42.83 60.56 -1.55
C ARG A 324 -42.79 61.29 -0.21
N PHE A 325 -42.88 62.65 -0.22
CA PHE A 325 -43.18 63.33 1.03
C PHE A 325 -44.62 63.00 1.43
N GLN A 326 -44.81 62.20 2.47
CA GLN A 326 -46.07 62.10 3.17
C GLN A 326 -46.23 63.37 4.04
N PHE A 327 -47.01 64.35 3.54
CA PHE A 327 -47.48 65.41 4.40
C PHE A 327 -48.42 64.84 5.46
N ALA A 328 -47.96 64.80 6.69
CA ALA A 328 -48.84 64.48 7.82
C ALA A 328 -49.94 65.62 7.86
N LYS A 329 -51.17 65.27 7.55
CA LYS A 329 -52.32 66.13 7.78
C LYS A 329 -52.47 66.33 9.29
N GLY A 330 -52.00 67.46 9.80
CA GLY A 330 -52.32 67.90 11.14
C GLY A 330 -53.80 68.14 11.24
N THR A 331 -54.52 67.38 12.02
CA THR A 331 -55.86 67.65 12.47
C THR A 331 -55.80 68.75 13.49
N LEU A 332 -56.19 69.94 13.10
CA LEU A 332 -56.63 71.02 14.03
C LEU A 332 -58.04 70.61 14.53
N SER A 333 -58.14 70.25 15.81
CA SER A 333 -59.42 70.23 16.51
C SER A 333 -59.54 71.48 17.33
N SER A 334 -60.60 72.27 17.00
CA SER A 334 -61.15 73.34 17.80
C SER A 334 -61.74 72.82 19.13
#